data_0966e57fe921f692c037d2ad6686666e
#
_entry.id   0966e57fe921f692c037d2ad6686666e
#
_cell.length_a   1.000
_cell.length_b   1.000
_cell.length_c   1.000
_cell.angle_alpha   90.00
_cell.angle_beta   90.00
_cell.angle_gamma   90.00
#
_symmetry.space_group_name_H-M   'P 1'
#
loop_
_entity.id
_entity.type
_entity.pdbx_description
1 polymer ?
#
loop_
_entity_poly.entity_id
_entity_poly.type
_entity_poly.pdbx_seq_one_letter_code
_entity_poly.pdbx_strand_id
1 'polypeptide(L)'
;MSLQGPILIVANKPAGSLAQAFADAGAFPLVETSWAGATTAVTEVKPAVIVLSEPGAADSDAAAAIAHHVATAAPFIPMIIRVRDNTALAVPDALSIPDDAPVEQLIARITSALRLRTLHSTVIGRAKSLQDERNIVAELPAGDPLDDATVLLIGRGRHHATLSVAVGERMGVIGSLSIDQGTGCLKAREVDGIVIGDGLPAGSVDAFLTLLSEDARFRDLPVAVLGAGSEAGKLPNLVCARDPAILMARAIPFIRVRALETALKRLLHSIECKGMIDAQTGLFNEPAFGEALARAIEDCGERGARLSLARFFFEEPLDRRTSMDAARLISRLVRNFDFACRQDDGSILFAFGDTELRDAHVAARRLASVLKHTMLRADRERPGISPAVTLATLKPADTMHTLLARVAPRPVAAA
;
A
#
# COMPACT_ATOMS: atom_id res chain seq x y z
N MET A 1 -13.43 6.26 21.04
CA MET A 1 -12.45 5.15 21.16
C MET A 1 -11.37 5.60 22.11
N SER A 2 -11.20 4.96 23.25
CA SER A 2 -10.07 5.25 24.14
C SER A 2 -8.78 4.81 23.46
N LEU A 3 -7.72 5.65 23.52
CA LEU A 3 -6.39 5.27 23.10
C LEU A 3 -5.87 4.18 24.07
N GLN A 4 -5.61 2.98 23.58
CA GLN A 4 -5.15 1.86 24.41
C GLN A 4 -3.64 1.74 24.34
N GLY A 5 -2.99 1.70 25.48
CA GLY A 5 -1.56 1.47 25.63
C GLY A 5 -0.79 2.72 26.08
N PRO A 6 0.48 2.54 26.50
CA PRO A 6 1.31 3.64 26.96
C PRO A 6 1.66 4.59 25.83
N ILE A 7 1.41 5.87 26.04
CA ILE A 7 1.86 6.96 25.17
C ILE A 7 3.11 7.56 25.82
N LEU A 8 4.21 7.61 25.10
CA LEU A 8 5.42 8.26 25.53
C LEU A 8 5.55 9.63 24.89
N ILE A 9 5.60 10.67 25.71
CA ILE A 9 5.87 12.04 25.27
C ILE A 9 7.33 12.37 25.58
N VAL A 10 8.08 12.75 24.56
CA VAL A 10 9.47 13.21 24.68
C VAL A 10 9.51 14.72 24.41
N ALA A 11 9.86 15.50 25.41
CA ALA A 11 9.89 16.95 25.32
C ALA A 11 10.96 17.57 26.24
N ASN A 12 11.57 18.69 25.79
CA ASN A 12 12.54 19.43 26.61
C ASN A 12 11.86 20.26 27.71
N LYS A 13 10.56 20.52 27.61
CA LYS A 13 9.76 21.23 28.61
C LYS A 13 8.55 20.37 28.97
N PRO A 14 8.06 20.44 30.22
CA PRO A 14 6.86 19.72 30.60
C PRO A 14 5.70 20.04 29.64
N ALA A 15 5.09 19.00 29.12
CA ALA A 15 4.00 19.09 28.14
C ALA A 15 2.63 19.19 28.85
N GLY A 16 2.53 19.89 29.98
CA GLY A 16 1.38 19.89 30.88
C GLY A 16 0.01 20.11 30.21
N SER A 17 -0.08 21.04 29.25
CA SER A 17 -1.32 21.24 28.49
C SER A 17 -1.64 20.07 27.56
N LEU A 18 -0.63 19.46 26.97
CA LEU A 18 -0.79 18.29 26.10
C LEU A 18 -1.15 17.05 26.92
N ALA A 19 -0.48 16.86 28.06
CA ALA A 19 -0.79 15.76 28.99
C ALA A 19 -2.22 15.84 29.52
N GLN A 20 -2.70 17.03 29.88
CA GLN A 20 -4.09 17.23 30.30
C GLN A 20 -5.07 16.89 29.17
N ALA A 21 -4.80 17.36 27.95
CA ALA A 21 -5.66 17.08 26.80
C ALA A 21 -5.73 15.58 26.45
N PHE A 22 -4.62 14.85 26.59
CA PHE A 22 -4.63 13.39 26.45
C PHE A 22 -5.41 12.70 27.57
N ALA A 23 -5.28 13.19 28.81
CA ALA A 23 -6.06 12.68 29.94
C ALA A 23 -7.57 12.89 29.72
N ASP A 24 -7.97 14.08 29.26
CA ASP A 24 -9.36 14.41 28.95
C ASP A 24 -9.92 13.56 27.81
N ALA A 25 -9.06 13.19 26.84
CA ALA A 25 -9.40 12.26 25.77
C ALA A 25 -9.43 10.79 26.19
N GLY A 26 -9.10 10.46 27.44
CA GLY A 26 -9.05 9.07 27.95
C GLY A 26 -7.86 8.27 27.42
N ALA A 27 -6.75 8.93 27.09
CA ALA A 27 -5.52 8.30 26.61
C ALA A 27 -4.62 7.90 27.78
N PHE A 28 -4.69 6.66 28.21
CA PHE A 28 -3.89 6.15 29.35
C PHE A 28 -3.18 4.83 29.00
N PRO A 29 -2.06 4.53 29.69
CA PRO A 29 -1.20 5.41 30.51
C PRO A 29 -0.37 6.39 29.69
N LEU A 30 -0.04 7.53 30.27
CA LEU A 30 0.80 8.56 29.70
C LEU A 30 2.13 8.63 30.47
N VAL A 31 3.25 8.66 29.77
CA VAL A 31 4.59 8.82 30.34
C VAL A 31 5.28 9.99 29.68
N GLU A 32 5.77 10.94 30.46
CA GLU A 32 6.58 12.05 29.97
C GLU A 32 8.04 11.84 30.31
N THR A 33 8.92 12.18 29.38
CA THR A 33 10.37 12.14 29.58
C THR A 33 11.07 13.26 28.82
N SER A 34 12.27 13.63 29.26
CA SER A 34 13.15 14.50 28.49
C SER A 34 13.88 13.70 27.39
N TRP A 35 14.48 14.41 26.44
CA TRP A 35 15.31 13.75 25.42
C TRP A 35 16.46 12.93 26.04
N ALA A 36 17.08 13.40 27.13
CA ALA A 36 18.13 12.65 27.83
C ALA A 36 17.68 11.30 28.40
N GLY A 37 16.43 11.17 28.82
CA GLY A 37 15.85 9.92 29.33
C GLY A 37 15.11 9.09 28.29
N ALA A 38 14.97 9.60 27.06
CA ALA A 38 14.05 9.06 26.08
C ALA A 38 14.37 7.61 25.66
N THR A 39 15.64 7.27 25.42
CA THR A 39 16.08 5.92 25.02
C THR A 39 15.77 4.88 26.09
N THR A 40 16.05 5.21 27.37
CA THR A 40 15.73 4.34 28.51
C THR A 40 14.20 4.18 28.63
N ALA A 41 13.45 5.27 28.55
CA ALA A 41 12.00 5.24 28.65
C ALA A 41 11.35 4.39 27.52
N VAL A 42 11.84 4.46 26.29
CA VAL A 42 11.33 3.63 25.20
C VAL A 42 11.50 2.14 25.50
N THR A 43 12.63 1.76 26.06
CA THR A 43 12.94 0.36 26.38
C THR A 43 12.13 -0.17 27.57
N GLU A 44 11.98 0.63 28.62
CA GLU A 44 11.28 0.23 29.85
C GLU A 44 9.76 0.30 29.71
N VAL A 45 9.22 1.39 29.13
CA VAL A 45 7.78 1.63 28.99
C VAL A 45 7.17 0.79 27.87
N LYS A 46 7.95 0.46 26.84
CA LYS A 46 7.46 -0.23 25.61
C LYS A 46 6.22 0.46 25.03
N PRO A 47 6.32 1.73 24.64
CA PRO A 47 5.18 2.55 24.30
C PRO A 47 4.42 2.01 23.09
N ALA A 48 3.10 2.26 23.06
CA ALA A 48 2.29 1.99 21.90
C ALA A 48 2.47 3.06 20.80
N VAL A 49 2.81 4.28 21.21
CA VAL A 49 3.10 5.44 20.32
C VAL A 49 4.08 6.37 21.03
N ILE A 50 4.93 7.02 20.26
CA ILE A 50 5.87 8.03 20.75
C ILE A 50 5.50 9.38 20.12
N VAL A 51 5.30 10.40 20.97
CA VAL A 51 5.07 11.79 20.54
C VAL A 51 6.32 12.59 20.87
N LEU A 52 6.95 13.16 19.86
CA LEU A 52 8.20 13.89 19.97
C LEU A 52 7.96 15.39 19.81
N SER A 53 8.54 16.20 20.70
CA SER A 53 8.80 17.60 20.40
C SER A 53 10.00 17.73 19.45
N GLU A 54 10.15 18.87 18.81
CA GLU A 54 11.31 19.15 17.97
C GLU A 54 12.61 19.01 18.80
N PRO A 55 13.55 18.15 18.40
CA PRO A 55 14.81 17.97 19.14
C PRO A 55 15.68 19.21 19.00
N GLY A 56 16.38 19.57 20.06
CA GLY A 56 17.48 20.52 20.00
C GLY A 56 18.73 19.91 19.37
N ALA A 57 19.76 20.73 19.09
CA ALA A 57 21.00 20.25 18.51
C ALA A 57 21.70 19.19 19.39
N ALA A 58 21.54 19.27 20.71
CA ALA A 58 22.10 18.30 21.67
C ALA A 58 21.31 16.96 21.72
N ASP A 59 20.12 16.92 21.14
CA ASP A 59 19.21 15.76 21.24
C ASP A 59 19.31 14.82 20.02
N SER A 60 20.19 15.14 19.04
CA SER A 60 20.32 14.42 17.77
C SER A 60 20.60 12.94 17.95
N ASP A 61 21.51 12.58 18.86
CA ASP A 61 21.91 11.19 19.13
C ASP A 61 20.74 10.39 19.75
N ALA A 62 20.01 11.01 20.67
CA ALA A 62 18.83 10.39 21.29
C ALA A 62 17.72 10.19 20.24
N ALA A 63 17.51 11.16 19.35
CA ALA A 63 16.56 11.06 18.26
C ALA A 63 16.90 9.93 17.28
N ALA A 64 18.18 9.79 16.90
CA ALA A 64 18.66 8.70 16.06
C ALA A 64 18.50 7.33 16.74
N ALA A 65 18.80 7.23 18.03
CA ALA A 65 18.65 5.99 18.80
C ALA A 65 17.18 5.55 18.90
N ILE A 66 16.25 6.48 19.13
CA ILE A 66 14.81 6.19 19.12
C ILE A 66 14.36 5.72 17.76
N ALA A 67 14.76 6.42 16.69
CA ALA A 67 14.40 6.05 15.31
C ALA A 67 14.90 4.64 14.97
N HIS A 68 16.13 4.30 15.35
CA HIS A 68 16.69 2.95 15.16
C HIS A 68 15.90 1.88 15.93
N HIS A 69 15.57 2.13 17.19
CA HIS A 69 14.77 1.20 18.01
C HIS A 69 13.40 0.95 17.41
N VAL A 70 12.74 2.00 16.96
CA VAL A 70 11.41 1.92 16.35
C VAL A 70 11.43 1.19 15.00
N ALA A 71 12.47 1.39 14.19
CA ALA A 71 12.62 0.73 12.90
C ALA A 71 12.70 -0.80 13.01
N THR A 72 13.21 -1.31 14.14
CA THR A 72 13.35 -2.76 14.43
C THR A 72 12.23 -3.33 15.30
N ALA A 73 11.30 -2.49 15.76
CA ALA A 73 10.27 -2.91 16.70
C ALA A 73 9.16 -3.73 16.03
N ALA A 74 8.83 -4.86 16.66
CA ALA A 74 7.67 -5.67 16.31
C ALA A 74 6.80 -5.92 17.57
N PRO A 75 5.53 -5.52 17.59
CA PRO A 75 4.81 -4.80 16.52
C PRO A 75 5.29 -3.36 16.35
N PHE A 76 5.02 -2.79 15.16
CA PHE A 76 5.34 -1.41 14.78
C PHE A 76 4.99 -0.39 15.86
N ILE A 77 5.91 0.55 16.13
CA ILE A 77 5.69 1.67 17.06
C ILE A 77 5.65 2.96 16.26
N PRO A 78 4.49 3.64 16.13
CA PRO A 78 4.42 4.91 15.44
C PRO A 78 5.13 6.01 16.22
N MET A 79 5.89 6.85 15.51
CA MET A 79 6.46 8.10 16.01
C MET A 79 5.75 9.28 15.38
N ILE A 80 5.36 10.26 16.17
CA ILE A 80 4.75 11.50 15.71
C ILE A 80 5.61 12.66 16.21
N ILE A 81 6.02 13.54 15.30
CA ILE A 81 6.83 14.71 15.64
C ILE A 81 6.04 16.01 15.40
N ARG A 82 6.05 16.90 16.37
CA ARG A 82 5.53 18.25 16.24
C ARG A 82 6.58 19.13 15.55
N VAL A 83 6.22 19.74 14.45
CA VAL A 83 7.14 20.53 13.63
C VAL A 83 6.59 21.92 13.36
N ARG A 84 7.48 22.90 13.26
CA ARG A 84 7.12 24.25 12.80
C ARG A 84 6.88 24.26 11.31
N ASP A 85 6.14 25.26 10.86
CA ASP A 85 5.88 25.45 9.44
C ASP A 85 7.18 25.52 8.63
N ASN A 86 7.17 24.81 7.51
CA ASN A 86 8.22 24.81 6.49
C ASN A 86 9.64 24.43 6.98
N THR A 87 9.73 23.61 8.04
CA THR A 87 11.01 23.03 8.50
C THR A 87 11.15 21.58 8.02
N ALA A 88 12.39 21.16 7.77
CA ALA A 88 12.71 19.76 7.47
C ALA A 88 12.46 18.89 8.72
N LEU A 89 12.20 17.59 8.52
CA LEU A 89 12.09 16.65 9.62
C LEU A 89 13.43 16.43 10.29
N ALA A 90 13.50 16.69 11.59
CA ALA A 90 14.69 16.41 12.39
C ALA A 90 14.82 14.91 12.74
N VAL A 91 13.72 14.16 12.73
CA VAL A 91 13.69 12.73 12.97
C VAL A 91 13.15 12.04 11.72
N PRO A 92 13.97 11.27 10.99
CA PRO A 92 13.50 10.49 9.85
C PRO A 92 12.38 9.54 10.25
N ASP A 93 11.46 9.29 9.32
CA ASP A 93 10.35 8.33 9.47
C ASP A 93 9.30 8.68 10.54
N ALA A 94 9.41 9.83 11.21
CA ALA A 94 8.38 10.32 12.10
C ALA A 94 7.22 10.99 11.30
N LEU A 95 5.99 10.72 11.72
CA LEU A 95 4.80 11.35 11.18
C LEU A 95 4.72 12.80 11.67
N SER A 96 4.88 13.77 10.78
CA SER A 96 4.89 15.17 11.16
C SER A 96 3.49 15.69 11.46
N ILE A 97 3.37 16.59 12.44
CA ILE A 97 2.18 17.39 12.71
C ILE A 97 2.60 18.83 12.99
N PRO A 98 1.87 19.85 12.52
CA PRO A 98 2.15 21.23 12.89
C PRO A 98 2.19 21.42 14.43
N ASP A 99 3.10 22.26 14.91
CA ASP A 99 3.27 22.50 16.35
C ASP A 99 2.06 23.21 16.98
N ASP A 100 1.36 23.99 16.17
CA ASP A 100 0.12 24.71 16.52
C ASP A 100 -1.16 23.90 16.21
N ALA A 101 -1.03 22.65 15.75
CA ALA A 101 -2.19 21.82 15.42
C ALA A 101 -3.08 21.59 16.66
N PRO A 102 -4.41 21.59 16.48
CA PRO A 102 -5.35 21.24 17.54
C PRO A 102 -5.08 19.82 18.07
N VAL A 103 -5.31 19.62 19.37
CA VAL A 103 -5.08 18.32 20.02
C VAL A 103 -5.92 17.21 19.38
N GLU A 104 -7.12 17.53 18.95
CA GLU A 104 -8.02 16.60 18.24
C GLU A 104 -7.38 16.04 16.97
N GLN A 105 -6.62 16.85 16.24
CA GLN A 105 -5.90 16.40 15.05
C GLN A 105 -4.74 15.48 15.43
N LEU A 106 -4.01 15.78 16.51
CA LEU A 106 -2.97 14.89 17.03
C LEU A 106 -3.56 13.54 17.46
N ILE A 107 -4.68 13.55 18.20
CA ILE A 107 -5.38 12.33 18.62
C ILE A 107 -5.88 11.53 17.42
N ALA A 108 -6.43 12.19 16.40
CA ALA A 108 -6.86 11.51 15.16
C ALA A 108 -5.68 10.83 14.45
N ARG A 109 -4.52 11.51 14.38
CA ARG A 109 -3.28 10.96 13.79
C ARG A 109 -2.73 9.79 14.61
N ILE A 110 -2.68 9.91 15.92
CA ILE A 110 -2.31 8.81 16.83
C ILE A 110 -3.25 7.62 16.62
N THR A 111 -4.54 7.85 16.59
CA THR A 111 -5.54 6.79 16.41
C THR A 111 -5.38 6.06 15.07
N SER A 112 -5.11 6.79 13.99
CA SER A 112 -4.81 6.21 12.69
C SER A 112 -3.55 5.34 12.74
N ALA A 113 -2.48 5.83 13.35
CA ALA A 113 -1.22 5.11 13.48
C ALA A 113 -1.31 3.87 14.38
N LEU A 114 -2.09 3.92 15.46
CA LEU A 114 -2.33 2.79 16.35
C LEU A 114 -3.14 1.66 15.69
N ARG A 115 -3.97 1.97 14.70
CA ARG A 115 -4.65 0.93 13.89
C ARG A 115 -3.64 0.06 13.16
N LEU A 116 -2.60 0.65 12.59
CA LEU A 116 -1.52 -0.11 11.96
C LEU A 116 -0.78 -1.00 12.97
N ARG A 117 -0.45 -0.48 14.17
CA ARG A 117 0.16 -1.27 15.22
C ARG A 117 -0.71 -2.49 15.59
N THR A 118 -2.01 -2.28 15.74
CA THR A 118 -2.97 -3.35 16.04
C THR A 118 -3.02 -4.38 14.91
N LEU A 119 -3.07 -3.92 13.65
CA LEU A 119 -3.04 -4.79 12.49
C LEU A 119 -1.75 -5.63 12.45
N HIS A 120 -0.59 -5.00 12.66
CA HIS A 120 0.70 -5.69 12.69
C HIS A 120 0.75 -6.76 13.80
N SER A 121 0.31 -6.43 15.00
CA SER A 121 0.21 -7.39 16.11
C SER A 121 -0.71 -8.57 15.77
N THR A 122 -1.84 -8.29 15.14
CA THR A 122 -2.80 -9.31 14.70
C THR A 122 -2.18 -10.24 13.66
N VAL A 123 -1.48 -9.69 12.67
CA VAL A 123 -0.81 -10.46 11.63
C VAL A 123 0.27 -11.36 12.23
N ILE A 124 1.11 -10.85 13.15
CA ILE A 124 2.12 -11.65 13.85
C ILE A 124 1.46 -12.84 14.58
N GLY A 125 0.40 -12.58 15.34
CA GLY A 125 -0.32 -13.63 16.06
C GLY A 125 -0.93 -14.68 15.14
N ARG A 126 -1.57 -14.26 14.05
CA ARG A 126 -2.21 -15.16 13.06
C ARG A 126 -1.17 -15.95 12.26
N ALA A 127 -0.04 -15.33 11.88
CA ALA A 127 1.05 -16.03 11.20
C ALA A 127 1.64 -17.16 12.08
N LYS A 128 1.82 -16.87 13.36
CA LYS A 128 2.26 -17.87 14.33
C LYS A 128 1.24 -19.01 14.47
N SER A 129 -0.03 -18.72 14.62
CA SER A 129 -1.09 -19.76 14.69
C SER A 129 -1.11 -20.64 13.45
N LEU A 130 -0.97 -20.05 12.26
CA LEU A 130 -0.94 -20.78 10.99
C LEU A 130 0.27 -21.73 10.91
N GLN A 131 1.44 -21.26 11.39
CA GLN A 131 2.64 -22.11 11.47
C GLN A 131 2.47 -23.24 12.47
N ASP A 132 1.94 -22.97 13.68
CA ASP A 132 1.77 -23.96 14.72
C ASP A 132 0.73 -25.04 14.36
N GLU A 133 -0.36 -24.64 13.70
CA GLU A 133 -1.48 -25.55 13.36
C GLU A 133 -1.27 -26.32 12.06
N ARG A 134 -0.57 -25.74 11.09
CA ARG A 134 -0.50 -26.25 9.71
C ARG A 134 0.89 -26.38 9.14
N ASN A 135 1.91 -25.98 9.86
CA ASN A 135 3.31 -25.90 9.39
C ASN A 135 3.47 -25.04 8.12
N ILE A 136 2.60 -24.02 7.95
CA ILE A 136 2.69 -23.05 6.86
C ILE A 136 3.35 -21.79 7.41
N VAL A 137 4.46 -21.39 6.81
CA VAL A 137 5.18 -20.16 7.18
C VAL A 137 4.61 -19.00 6.39
N ALA A 138 4.02 -18.03 7.10
CA ALA A 138 3.60 -16.76 6.52
C ALA A 138 4.66 -15.71 6.86
N GLU A 139 5.48 -15.35 5.89
CA GLU A 139 6.56 -14.38 6.07
C GLU A 139 6.01 -12.96 6.19
N LEU A 140 6.45 -12.24 7.22
CA LEU A 140 6.14 -10.82 7.37
C LEU A 140 6.79 -10.01 6.23
N PRO A 141 6.16 -8.89 5.82
CA PRO A 141 6.77 -8.03 4.81
C PRO A 141 8.17 -7.60 5.24
N ALA A 142 9.16 -7.90 4.40
CA ALA A 142 10.56 -7.54 4.58
C ALA A 142 10.98 -6.43 3.61
N GLY A 143 11.98 -5.64 3.98
CA GLY A 143 12.48 -4.53 3.18
C GLY A 143 11.74 -3.20 3.43
N ASP A 144 12.05 -2.19 2.63
CA ASP A 144 11.37 -0.89 2.71
C ASP A 144 9.97 -0.99 2.06
N PRO A 145 8.88 -0.74 2.79
CA PRO A 145 7.52 -0.75 2.22
C PRO A 145 7.34 0.19 1.02
N LEU A 146 8.19 1.21 0.88
CA LEU A 146 8.16 2.14 -0.25
C LEU A 146 8.52 1.48 -1.59
N ASP A 147 9.25 0.37 -1.58
CA ASP A 147 9.63 -0.35 -2.80
C ASP A 147 8.41 -0.85 -3.58
N ASP A 148 7.31 -1.15 -2.88
CA ASP A 148 6.04 -1.59 -3.47
C ASP A 148 4.96 -0.49 -3.47
N ALA A 149 5.24 0.68 -2.90
CA ALA A 149 4.27 1.77 -2.77
C ALA A 149 3.92 2.40 -4.13
N THR A 150 2.68 2.81 -4.28
CA THR A 150 2.18 3.54 -5.46
C THR A 150 1.54 4.86 -5.03
N VAL A 151 1.96 5.95 -5.65
CA VAL A 151 1.50 7.30 -5.37
C VAL A 151 0.78 7.89 -6.56
N LEU A 152 -0.38 8.48 -6.32
CA LEU A 152 -1.10 9.29 -7.30
C LEU A 152 -0.61 10.74 -7.23
N LEU A 153 0.04 11.21 -8.29
CA LEU A 153 0.48 12.60 -8.44
C LEU A 153 -0.52 13.36 -9.31
N ILE A 154 -1.19 14.36 -8.72
CA ILE A 154 -2.16 15.19 -9.43
C ILE A 154 -1.59 16.60 -9.55
N GLY A 155 -1.48 17.14 -10.76
CA GLY A 155 -1.03 18.51 -10.98
C GLY A 155 -0.52 18.73 -12.38
N ARG A 156 -0.38 20.00 -12.75
CA ARG A 156 0.10 20.44 -14.08
C ARG A 156 0.95 21.73 -14.03
N GLY A 157 1.34 22.14 -12.82
CA GLY A 157 2.13 23.34 -12.60
C GLY A 157 3.62 23.12 -12.80
N ARG A 158 4.39 24.16 -12.50
CA ARG A 158 5.85 24.18 -12.70
C ARG A 158 6.60 23.12 -11.89
N HIS A 159 6.08 22.71 -10.74
CA HIS A 159 6.73 21.74 -9.86
C HIS A 159 6.34 20.28 -10.17
N HIS A 160 5.45 20.04 -11.15
CA HIS A 160 4.99 18.69 -11.48
C HIS A 160 6.14 17.75 -11.85
N ALA A 161 7.10 18.23 -12.66
CA ALA A 161 8.27 17.41 -13.04
C ALA A 161 9.15 17.08 -11.82
N THR A 162 9.44 18.07 -10.96
CA THR A 162 10.22 17.87 -9.74
C THR A 162 9.56 16.87 -8.79
N LEU A 163 8.26 17.00 -8.56
CA LEU A 163 7.49 16.05 -7.73
C LEU A 163 7.47 14.66 -8.36
N SER A 164 7.32 14.57 -9.69
CA SER A 164 7.32 13.28 -10.41
C SER A 164 8.64 12.54 -10.26
N VAL A 165 9.77 13.25 -10.33
CA VAL A 165 11.10 12.67 -10.10
C VAL A 165 11.25 12.25 -8.65
N ALA A 166 10.97 13.14 -7.69
CA ALA A 166 11.14 12.87 -6.26
C ALA A 166 10.29 11.68 -5.77
N VAL A 167 9.09 11.50 -6.31
CA VAL A 167 8.25 10.32 -6.03
C VAL A 167 8.80 9.10 -6.76
N GLY A 168 9.13 9.23 -8.05
CA GLY A 168 9.53 8.13 -8.93
C GLY A 168 10.86 7.48 -8.59
N GLU A 169 11.76 8.18 -7.89
CA GLU A 169 13.03 7.62 -7.40
C GLU A 169 12.84 6.47 -6.39
N ARG A 170 11.76 6.47 -5.64
CA ARG A 170 11.54 5.52 -4.54
C ARG A 170 10.23 4.72 -4.65
N MET A 171 9.24 5.22 -5.39
CA MET A 171 7.87 4.70 -5.42
C MET A 171 7.33 4.65 -6.85
N GLY A 172 6.27 3.88 -7.08
CA GLY A 172 5.51 3.94 -8.34
C GLY A 172 4.70 5.24 -8.42
N VAL A 173 4.65 5.86 -9.61
CA VAL A 173 3.92 7.11 -9.84
C VAL A 173 2.79 6.91 -10.84
N ILE A 174 1.58 7.29 -10.44
CA ILE A 174 0.45 7.46 -11.33
C ILE A 174 0.26 8.96 -11.55
N GLY A 175 0.63 9.47 -12.72
CA GLY A 175 0.47 10.88 -13.05
C GLY A 175 -0.94 11.20 -13.53
N SER A 176 -1.51 12.29 -13.02
CA SER A 176 -2.79 12.84 -13.47
C SER A 176 -2.70 14.36 -13.61
N LEU A 177 -3.23 14.91 -14.68
CA LEU A 177 -3.23 16.36 -14.93
C LEU A 177 -4.46 17.07 -14.38
N SER A 178 -5.46 16.32 -13.90
CA SER A 178 -6.70 16.85 -13.33
C SER A 178 -7.22 15.99 -12.18
N ILE A 179 -8.03 16.58 -11.33
CA ILE A 179 -8.68 15.90 -10.21
C ILE A 179 -9.63 14.80 -10.71
N ASP A 180 -10.36 15.05 -11.81
CA ASP A 180 -11.31 14.08 -12.37
C ASP A 180 -10.60 12.80 -12.84
N GLN A 181 -9.47 12.94 -13.56
CA GLN A 181 -8.64 11.81 -13.95
C GLN A 181 -8.06 11.10 -12.72
N GLY A 182 -7.58 11.87 -11.73
CA GLY A 182 -7.07 11.33 -10.47
C GLY A 182 -8.13 10.51 -9.72
N THR A 183 -9.35 11.00 -9.66
CA THR A 183 -10.50 10.29 -9.06
C THR A 183 -10.78 8.97 -9.79
N GLY A 184 -10.69 8.96 -11.12
CA GLY A 184 -10.78 7.75 -11.93
C GLY A 184 -9.71 6.72 -11.57
N CYS A 185 -8.46 7.18 -11.38
CA CYS A 185 -7.35 6.31 -10.95
C CYS A 185 -7.58 5.71 -9.56
N LEU A 186 -8.07 6.49 -8.59
CA LEU A 186 -8.40 6.01 -7.23
C LEU A 186 -9.46 4.92 -7.22
N LYS A 187 -10.43 4.96 -8.15
CA LYS A 187 -11.45 3.92 -8.27
C LYS A 187 -10.92 2.65 -8.92
N ALA A 188 -9.95 2.78 -9.82
CA ALA A 188 -9.40 1.67 -10.60
C ALA A 188 -8.24 0.96 -9.89
N ARG A 189 -7.48 1.64 -9.04
CA ARG A 189 -6.23 1.16 -8.46
C ARG A 189 -6.14 1.38 -6.95
N GLU A 190 -5.35 0.55 -6.30
CA GLU A 190 -4.87 0.78 -4.95
C GLU A 190 -3.70 1.76 -5.00
N VAL A 191 -3.75 2.81 -4.17
CA VAL A 191 -2.67 3.77 -4.01
C VAL A 191 -2.34 3.93 -2.53
N ASP A 192 -1.07 4.19 -2.25
CA ASP A 192 -0.57 4.34 -0.88
C ASP A 192 -0.41 5.80 -0.47
N GLY A 193 -0.64 6.73 -1.39
CA GLY A 193 -0.66 8.16 -1.12
C GLY A 193 -1.09 9.00 -2.32
N ILE A 194 -1.45 10.24 -2.04
CA ILE A 194 -1.79 11.25 -3.04
C ILE A 194 -0.86 12.44 -2.84
N VAL A 195 -0.24 12.90 -3.93
CA VAL A 195 0.52 14.16 -3.95
C VAL A 195 -0.21 15.12 -4.89
N ILE A 196 -0.63 16.26 -4.36
CA ILE A 196 -1.29 17.32 -5.12
C ILE A 196 -0.29 18.44 -5.34
N GLY A 197 0.13 18.60 -6.59
CA GLY A 197 1.03 19.68 -7.02
C GLY A 197 0.28 20.98 -7.31
N ASP A 198 1.03 21.94 -7.84
CA ASP A 198 0.50 23.24 -8.25
C ASP A 198 -0.23 23.20 -9.61
N GLY A 199 -0.81 24.35 -9.98
CA GLY A 199 -1.52 24.52 -11.26
C GLY A 199 -2.97 24.07 -11.26
N LEU A 200 -3.55 23.74 -10.10
CA LEU A 200 -4.96 23.42 -9.91
C LEU A 200 -5.69 24.55 -9.19
N PRO A 201 -6.98 24.80 -9.49
CA PRO A 201 -7.78 25.77 -8.76
C PRO A 201 -7.93 25.36 -7.28
N ALA A 202 -7.73 26.28 -6.34
CA ALA A 202 -7.80 26.00 -4.90
C ALA A 202 -9.15 25.39 -4.51
N GLY A 203 -10.26 25.94 -4.96
CA GLY A 203 -11.60 25.41 -4.66
C GLY A 203 -11.83 23.99 -5.18
N SER A 204 -11.16 23.58 -6.27
CA SER A 204 -11.22 22.18 -6.75
C SER A 204 -10.41 21.24 -5.86
N VAL A 205 -9.27 21.71 -5.35
CA VAL A 205 -8.47 20.95 -4.37
C VAL A 205 -9.25 20.77 -3.08
N ASP A 206 -9.85 21.83 -2.53
CA ASP A 206 -10.64 21.76 -1.30
C ASP A 206 -11.86 20.84 -1.42
N ALA A 207 -12.58 20.92 -2.55
CA ALA A 207 -13.69 20.01 -2.83
C ALA A 207 -13.22 18.54 -2.90
N PHE A 208 -12.07 18.29 -3.49
CA PHE A 208 -11.50 16.95 -3.56
C PHE A 208 -11.08 16.43 -2.19
N LEU A 209 -10.42 17.25 -1.36
CA LEU A 209 -10.06 16.90 0.02
C LEU A 209 -11.30 16.60 0.86
N THR A 210 -12.36 17.37 0.70
CA THR A 210 -13.65 17.12 1.35
C THR A 210 -14.22 15.77 0.95
N LEU A 211 -14.25 15.46 -0.35
CA LEU A 211 -14.71 14.18 -0.87
C LEU A 211 -13.89 13.00 -0.28
N LEU A 212 -12.56 13.13 -0.22
CA LEU A 212 -11.71 12.12 0.40
C LEU A 212 -12.01 11.93 1.90
N SER A 213 -12.33 13.00 2.63
CA SER A 213 -12.64 12.95 4.06
C SER A 213 -13.97 12.24 4.37
N GLU A 214 -14.94 12.31 3.45
CA GLU A 214 -16.26 11.72 3.58
C GLU A 214 -16.29 10.24 3.19
N ASP A 215 -15.38 9.80 2.32
CA ASP A 215 -15.29 8.38 1.91
C ASP A 215 -14.40 7.59 2.88
N ALA A 216 -15.00 6.64 3.60
CA ALA A 216 -14.30 5.81 4.57
C ALA A 216 -13.09 5.02 3.99
N ARG A 217 -13.05 4.79 2.67
CA ARG A 217 -11.95 4.12 1.98
C ARG A 217 -10.70 5.00 1.87
N PHE A 218 -10.89 6.31 1.79
CA PHE A 218 -9.82 7.27 1.50
C PHE A 218 -9.50 8.21 2.66
N ARG A 219 -10.35 8.27 3.69
CA ARG A 219 -10.18 9.17 4.83
C ARG A 219 -8.83 9.05 5.54
N ASP A 220 -8.29 7.83 5.64
CA ASP A 220 -6.99 7.57 6.29
C ASP A 220 -5.82 7.55 5.28
N LEU A 221 -6.08 7.82 3.98
CA LEU A 221 -5.04 7.86 2.95
C LEU A 221 -4.13 9.08 3.16
N PRO A 222 -2.81 8.93 3.08
CA PRO A 222 -1.89 10.05 3.10
C PRO A 222 -2.12 11.00 1.92
N VAL A 223 -2.28 12.28 2.21
CA VAL A 223 -2.43 13.32 1.19
C VAL A 223 -1.41 14.42 1.45
N ALA A 224 -0.59 14.71 0.45
CA ALA A 224 0.39 15.79 0.46
C ALA A 224 -0.03 16.88 -0.52
N VAL A 225 -0.12 18.13 -0.05
CA VAL A 225 -0.53 19.28 -0.87
C VAL A 225 0.57 20.31 -0.94
N LEU A 226 1.00 20.63 -2.15
CA LEU A 226 1.95 21.73 -2.38
C LEU A 226 1.22 23.06 -2.34
N GLY A 227 1.43 23.82 -1.27
CA GLY A 227 0.81 25.13 -1.07
C GLY A 227 0.60 25.48 0.39
N ALA A 228 -0.13 26.56 0.64
CA ALA A 228 -0.60 26.91 1.97
C ALA A 228 -1.65 25.90 2.44
N GLY A 229 -1.68 25.61 3.74
CA GLY A 229 -2.60 24.64 4.32
C GLY A 229 -4.04 24.95 3.93
N SER A 230 -4.71 23.95 3.41
CA SER A 230 -6.14 23.96 3.22
C SER A 230 -6.81 23.71 4.59
N GLU A 231 -7.96 24.30 4.83
CA GLU A 231 -8.77 24.08 6.06
C GLU A 231 -9.36 22.65 6.17
N ALA A 232 -8.92 21.73 5.34
CA ALA A 232 -9.39 20.34 5.35
C ALA A 232 -8.90 19.57 6.60
N GLY A 233 -9.09 20.14 7.80
CA GLY A 233 -8.75 19.53 9.11
C GLY A 233 -9.45 18.21 9.42
N LYS A 234 -10.19 17.64 8.45
CA LYS A 234 -10.87 16.34 8.54
C LYS A 234 -10.03 15.14 8.12
N LEU A 235 -8.89 15.36 7.44
CA LEU A 235 -7.99 14.29 7.01
C LEU A 235 -6.85 14.12 8.01
N PRO A 236 -6.77 12.98 8.74
CA PRO A 236 -5.78 12.77 9.78
C PRO A 236 -4.35 12.71 9.24
N ASN A 237 -4.17 12.35 7.97
CA ASN A 237 -2.86 12.15 7.32
C ASN A 237 -2.60 13.20 6.22
N LEU A 238 -3.14 14.41 6.38
CA LEU A 238 -2.84 15.54 5.49
C LEU A 238 -1.51 16.19 5.88
N VAL A 239 -0.69 16.46 4.85
CA VAL A 239 0.59 17.16 4.95
C VAL A 239 0.59 18.31 3.95
N CYS A 240 0.96 19.51 4.40
CA CYS A 240 1.10 20.69 3.53
C CYS A 240 2.51 21.27 3.67
N ALA A 241 3.08 21.72 2.56
CA ALA A 241 4.29 22.53 2.55
C ALA A 241 4.37 23.35 1.26
N ARG A 242 5.09 24.47 1.31
CA ARG A 242 5.27 25.36 0.15
C ARG A 242 6.44 24.92 -0.74
N ASP A 243 7.40 24.24 -0.16
CA ASP A 243 8.59 23.70 -0.86
C ASP A 243 8.37 22.23 -1.19
N PRO A 244 8.60 21.81 -2.47
CA PRO A 244 8.42 20.41 -2.89
C PRO A 244 9.30 19.41 -2.13
N ALA A 245 10.54 19.77 -1.78
CA ALA A 245 11.45 18.87 -1.09
C ALA A 245 11.00 18.67 0.37
N ILE A 246 10.57 19.74 1.04
CA ILE A 246 9.99 19.64 2.39
C ILE A 246 8.68 18.86 2.37
N LEU A 247 7.82 19.10 1.36
CA LEU A 247 6.58 18.36 1.19
C LEU A 247 6.85 16.86 1.10
N MET A 248 7.77 16.45 0.22
CA MET A 248 8.10 15.04 0.04
C MET A 248 8.77 14.43 1.27
N ALA A 249 9.70 15.15 1.91
CA ALA A 249 10.33 14.68 3.14
C ALA A 249 9.29 14.39 4.25
N ARG A 250 8.25 15.21 4.34
CA ARG A 250 7.16 15.02 5.31
C ARG A 250 6.12 13.99 4.88
N ALA A 251 5.89 13.79 3.57
CA ALA A 251 4.90 12.86 3.05
C ALA A 251 5.39 11.40 3.06
N ILE A 252 6.68 11.18 2.78
CA ILE A 252 7.28 9.84 2.69
C ILE A 252 6.99 8.96 3.91
N PRO A 253 7.13 9.41 5.17
CA PRO A 253 6.80 8.59 6.34
C PRO A 253 5.35 8.12 6.36
N PHE A 254 4.40 8.95 5.96
CA PHE A 254 2.98 8.58 5.90
C PHE A 254 2.72 7.54 4.80
N ILE A 255 3.34 7.73 3.63
CA ILE A 255 3.22 6.79 2.51
C ILE A 255 3.83 5.43 2.90
N ARG A 256 4.99 5.42 3.59
CA ARG A 256 5.63 4.20 4.10
C ARG A 256 4.72 3.45 5.07
N VAL A 257 4.12 4.16 6.03
CA VAL A 257 3.16 3.60 6.99
C VAL A 257 1.95 3.00 6.28
N ARG A 258 1.43 3.69 5.26
CA ARG A 258 0.31 3.19 4.46
C ARG A 258 0.67 1.98 3.62
N ALA A 259 1.82 1.99 2.97
CA ALA A 259 2.31 0.85 2.19
C ALA A 259 2.51 -0.41 3.08
N LEU A 260 3.05 -0.23 4.30
CA LEU A 260 3.12 -1.31 5.28
C LEU A 260 1.72 -1.82 5.66
N GLU A 261 0.77 -0.92 5.92
CA GLU A 261 -0.63 -1.29 6.22
C GLU A 261 -1.23 -2.12 5.09
N THR A 262 -1.02 -1.69 3.85
CA THR A 262 -1.52 -2.39 2.65
C THR A 262 -0.89 -3.78 2.52
N ALA A 263 0.42 -3.91 2.74
CA ALA A 263 1.12 -5.19 2.71
C ALA A 263 0.64 -6.14 3.83
N LEU A 264 0.44 -5.62 5.05
CA LEU A 264 -0.09 -6.41 6.17
C LEU A 264 -1.53 -6.87 5.95
N LYS A 265 -2.39 -6.04 5.34
CA LYS A 265 -3.76 -6.44 4.97
C LYS A 265 -3.77 -7.57 3.96
N ARG A 266 -2.90 -7.51 2.95
CA ARG A 266 -2.76 -8.59 1.96
C ARG A 266 -2.24 -9.88 2.61
N LEU A 267 -1.25 -9.79 3.50
CA LEU A 267 -0.76 -10.93 4.24
C LEU A 267 -1.84 -11.54 5.16
N LEU A 268 -2.61 -10.70 5.86
CA LEU A 268 -3.71 -11.18 6.70
C LEU A 268 -4.74 -11.95 5.86
N HIS A 269 -5.09 -11.43 4.69
CA HIS A 269 -5.99 -12.13 3.76
C HIS A 269 -5.41 -13.47 3.29
N SER A 270 -4.11 -13.52 2.97
CA SER A 270 -3.42 -14.78 2.63
C SER A 270 -3.50 -15.81 3.77
N ILE A 271 -3.27 -15.37 5.01
CA ILE A 271 -3.37 -16.22 6.21
C ILE A 271 -4.81 -16.73 6.39
N GLU A 272 -5.82 -15.87 6.25
CA GLU A 272 -7.23 -16.24 6.33
C GLU A 272 -7.63 -17.27 5.26
N CYS A 273 -7.04 -17.18 4.08
CA CYS A 273 -7.13 -18.15 3.00
C CYS A 273 -6.18 -19.36 3.19
N LYS A 274 -5.65 -19.57 4.39
CA LYS A 274 -4.79 -20.73 4.72
C LYS A 274 -3.54 -20.85 3.85
N GLY A 275 -3.00 -19.73 3.40
CA GLY A 275 -1.83 -19.67 2.55
C GLY A 275 -2.07 -20.05 1.08
N MET A 276 -3.31 -20.21 0.64
CA MET A 276 -3.62 -20.49 -0.77
C MET A 276 -3.44 -19.26 -1.68
N ILE A 277 -3.58 -18.05 -1.11
CA ILE A 277 -3.42 -16.78 -1.81
C ILE A 277 -2.00 -16.26 -1.58
N ASP A 278 -1.32 -15.86 -2.65
CA ASP A 278 -0.06 -15.15 -2.55
C ASP A 278 -0.28 -13.73 -2.03
N ALA A 279 0.34 -13.40 -0.90
CA ALA A 279 0.17 -12.11 -0.23
C ALA A 279 0.68 -10.90 -1.04
N GLN A 280 1.59 -11.10 -2.00
CA GLN A 280 2.13 -10.02 -2.83
C GLN A 280 1.19 -9.65 -3.98
N THR A 281 0.56 -10.62 -4.59
CA THR A 281 -0.25 -10.45 -5.79
C THR A 281 -1.76 -10.48 -5.53
N GLY A 282 -2.21 -11.18 -4.48
CA GLY A 282 -3.63 -11.44 -4.22
C GLY A 282 -4.25 -12.51 -5.13
N LEU A 283 -3.42 -13.21 -5.91
CA LEU A 283 -3.80 -14.37 -6.73
C LEU A 283 -3.55 -15.68 -5.98
N PHE A 284 -4.03 -16.80 -6.49
CA PHE A 284 -3.60 -18.09 -6.00
C PHE A 284 -2.09 -18.26 -6.16
N ASN A 285 -1.45 -18.94 -5.21
CA ASN A 285 -0.11 -19.48 -5.45
C ASN A 285 -0.16 -20.68 -6.42
N GLU A 286 0.96 -21.09 -6.97
CA GLU A 286 0.99 -22.15 -7.97
C GLU A 286 0.40 -23.50 -7.48
N PRO A 287 0.71 -23.98 -6.26
CA PRO A 287 0.10 -25.22 -5.74
C PRO A 287 -1.43 -25.12 -5.64
N ALA A 288 -1.95 -24.04 -5.05
CA ALA A 288 -3.38 -23.85 -4.90
C ALA A 288 -4.10 -23.69 -6.25
N PHE A 289 -3.46 -23.02 -7.22
CA PHE A 289 -3.97 -22.94 -8.59
C PHE A 289 -4.03 -24.31 -9.24
N GLY A 290 -2.96 -25.12 -9.11
CA GLY A 290 -2.93 -26.49 -9.62
C GLY A 290 -4.04 -27.37 -9.07
N GLU A 291 -4.26 -27.33 -7.75
CA GLU A 291 -5.36 -28.06 -7.11
C GLU A 291 -6.74 -27.57 -7.58
N ALA A 292 -6.93 -26.24 -7.69
CA ALA A 292 -8.19 -25.65 -8.17
C ALA A 292 -8.46 -26.04 -9.63
N LEU A 293 -7.41 -26.04 -10.47
CA LEU A 293 -7.52 -26.43 -11.87
C LEU A 293 -7.85 -27.91 -12.02
N ALA A 294 -7.21 -28.78 -11.25
CA ALA A 294 -7.51 -30.22 -11.25
C ALA A 294 -8.99 -30.48 -10.89
N ARG A 295 -9.48 -29.88 -9.81
CA ARG A 295 -10.90 -29.98 -9.39
C ARG A 295 -11.85 -29.44 -10.48
N ALA A 296 -11.51 -28.28 -11.07
CA ALA A 296 -12.35 -27.73 -12.14
C ALA A 296 -12.43 -28.65 -13.38
N ILE A 297 -11.34 -29.38 -13.71
CA ILE A 297 -11.33 -30.37 -14.79
C ILE A 297 -12.22 -31.55 -14.45
N GLU A 298 -12.17 -32.07 -13.22
CA GLU A 298 -13.01 -33.16 -12.74
C GLU A 298 -14.50 -32.76 -12.77
N ASP A 299 -14.84 -31.59 -12.21
CA ASP A 299 -16.20 -31.03 -12.22
C ASP A 299 -16.76 -30.88 -13.65
N CYS A 300 -15.91 -30.47 -14.62
CA CYS A 300 -16.32 -30.39 -16.02
C CYS A 300 -16.61 -31.77 -16.61
N GLY A 301 -15.84 -32.80 -16.24
CA GLY A 301 -16.09 -34.16 -16.67
C GLY A 301 -17.40 -34.76 -16.13
N GLU A 302 -17.72 -34.44 -14.87
CA GLU A 302 -18.91 -34.96 -14.19
C GLU A 302 -20.19 -34.20 -14.56
N ARG A 303 -20.15 -32.89 -14.67
CA ARG A 303 -21.30 -32.00 -14.80
C ARG A 303 -21.51 -31.45 -16.19
N GLY A 304 -20.58 -31.70 -17.12
CA GLY A 304 -20.58 -31.08 -18.45
C GLY A 304 -20.34 -29.58 -18.44
N ALA A 305 -19.75 -29.06 -17.35
CA ALA A 305 -19.38 -27.66 -17.24
C ALA A 305 -18.26 -27.32 -18.23
N ARG A 306 -18.04 -26.03 -18.46
CA ARG A 306 -17.05 -25.54 -19.43
C ARG A 306 -15.90 -24.88 -18.71
N LEU A 307 -14.69 -25.09 -19.21
CA LEU A 307 -13.48 -24.48 -18.65
C LEU A 307 -12.61 -23.96 -19.77
N SER A 308 -12.22 -22.70 -19.69
CA SER A 308 -11.22 -22.11 -20.59
C SER A 308 -10.05 -21.58 -19.77
N LEU A 309 -8.85 -21.78 -20.29
CA LEU A 309 -7.59 -21.32 -19.68
C LEU A 309 -6.91 -20.33 -20.60
N ALA A 310 -6.54 -19.17 -20.05
CA ALA A 310 -5.71 -18.19 -20.74
C ALA A 310 -4.36 -18.03 -20.05
N ARG A 311 -3.34 -17.71 -20.82
CA ARG A 311 -2.03 -17.27 -20.32
C ARG A 311 -1.72 -15.91 -20.90
N PHE A 312 -1.50 -14.94 -20.01
CA PHE A 312 -1.03 -13.61 -20.34
C PHE A 312 0.48 -13.58 -20.17
N PHE A 313 1.20 -13.23 -21.21
CA PHE A 313 2.65 -13.10 -21.17
C PHE A 313 3.07 -11.79 -21.82
N PHE A 314 4.27 -11.34 -21.47
CA PHE A 314 4.81 -10.07 -21.93
C PHE A 314 6.05 -10.36 -22.78
N GLU A 315 6.14 -9.73 -23.95
CA GLU A 315 7.25 -9.96 -24.90
C GLU A 315 8.60 -9.57 -24.30
N GLU A 316 8.62 -8.50 -23.49
CA GLU A 316 9.78 -8.10 -22.71
C GLU A 316 9.57 -8.48 -21.23
N PRO A 317 10.59 -8.98 -20.53
CA PRO A 317 10.51 -9.22 -19.11
C PRO A 317 10.12 -7.94 -18.38
N LEU A 318 9.07 -8.02 -17.56
CA LEU A 318 8.66 -6.92 -16.72
C LEU A 318 9.61 -6.80 -15.52
N ASP A 319 9.91 -5.57 -15.10
CA ASP A 319 10.51 -5.38 -13.79
C ASP A 319 9.58 -5.88 -12.68
N ARG A 320 10.16 -6.16 -11.51
CA ARG A 320 9.42 -6.76 -10.40
C ARG A 320 8.15 -5.96 -10.04
N ARG A 321 8.25 -4.62 -9.95
CA ARG A 321 7.13 -3.75 -9.60
C ARG A 321 6.02 -3.82 -10.63
N THR A 322 6.35 -3.69 -11.90
CA THR A 322 5.38 -3.76 -13.01
C THR A 322 4.70 -5.12 -13.07
N SER A 323 5.44 -6.21 -12.85
CA SER A 323 4.90 -7.57 -12.79
C SER A 323 3.92 -7.75 -11.63
N MET A 324 4.25 -7.22 -10.44
CA MET A 324 3.34 -7.26 -9.28
C MET A 324 2.09 -6.42 -9.51
N ASP A 325 2.23 -5.23 -10.11
CA ASP A 325 1.11 -4.35 -10.43
C ASP A 325 0.14 -5.03 -11.43
N ALA A 326 0.67 -5.71 -12.44
CA ALA A 326 -0.14 -6.50 -13.37
C ALA A 326 -0.96 -7.59 -12.67
N ALA A 327 -0.32 -8.35 -11.79
CA ALA A 327 -0.97 -9.41 -11.04
C ALA A 327 -2.05 -8.87 -10.09
N ARG A 328 -1.76 -7.78 -9.39
CA ARG A 328 -2.72 -7.08 -8.51
C ARG A 328 -3.93 -6.50 -9.28
N LEU A 329 -3.70 -5.99 -10.48
CA LEU A 329 -4.80 -5.55 -11.35
C LEU A 329 -5.70 -6.72 -11.75
N ILE A 330 -5.11 -7.85 -12.14
CA ILE A 330 -5.87 -9.05 -12.47
C ILE A 330 -6.63 -9.57 -11.26
N SER A 331 -6.01 -9.65 -10.07
CA SER A 331 -6.67 -10.16 -8.86
C SER A 331 -7.99 -9.42 -8.52
N ARG A 332 -8.06 -8.12 -8.83
CA ARG A 332 -9.28 -7.30 -8.64
C ARG A 332 -10.37 -7.57 -9.68
N LEU A 333 -10.03 -8.23 -10.77
CA LEU A 333 -10.93 -8.51 -11.90
C LEU A 333 -11.37 -9.98 -11.94
N VAL A 334 -10.77 -10.84 -11.11
CA VAL A 334 -11.15 -12.25 -10.96
C VAL A 334 -12.57 -12.33 -10.39
N ARG A 335 -13.45 -13.11 -11.03
CA ARG A 335 -14.82 -13.37 -10.58
C ARG A 335 -14.86 -14.58 -9.64
N ASN A 336 -15.99 -14.78 -8.96
CA ASN A 336 -16.15 -15.86 -7.98
C ASN A 336 -15.87 -17.28 -8.52
N PHE A 337 -16.09 -17.50 -9.80
CA PHE A 337 -15.87 -18.80 -10.46
C PHE A 337 -14.55 -18.86 -11.23
N ASP A 338 -13.86 -17.72 -11.36
CA ASP A 338 -12.58 -17.62 -12.03
C ASP A 338 -11.46 -17.67 -10.99
N PHE A 339 -10.29 -18.12 -11.40
CA PHE A 339 -9.10 -18.08 -10.56
C PHE A 339 -7.85 -17.88 -11.41
N ALA A 340 -6.82 -17.30 -10.81
CA ALA A 340 -5.61 -16.97 -11.52
C ALA A 340 -4.39 -17.14 -10.61
N CYS A 341 -3.23 -17.37 -11.22
CA CYS A 341 -1.93 -17.33 -10.54
C CYS A 341 -0.87 -16.66 -11.39
N ARG A 342 0.10 -16.08 -10.74
CA ARG A 342 1.33 -15.59 -11.38
C ARG A 342 2.36 -16.71 -11.40
N GLN A 343 3.00 -16.92 -12.54
CA GLN A 343 4.06 -17.90 -12.71
C GLN A 343 5.44 -17.27 -12.47
N ASP A 344 6.47 -18.10 -12.27
CA ASP A 344 7.85 -17.66 -12.04
C ASP A 344 8.43 -16.87 -13.23
N ASP A 345 8.00 -17.18 -14.46
CA ASP A 345 8.37 -16.44 -15.66
C ASP A 345 7.69 -15.07 -15.80
N GLY A 346 6.90 -14.68 -14.81
CA GLY A 346 6.15 -13.43 -14.80
C GLY A 346 4.84 -13.47 -15.58
N SER A 347 4.53 -14.56 -16.30
CA SER A 347 3.22 -14.73 -16.95
C SER A 347 2.13 -14.98 -15.92
N ILE A 348 0.87 -14.75 -16.34
CA ILE A 348 -0.29 -14.96 -15.50
C ILE A 348 -1.22 -15.96 -16.17
N LEU A 349 -1.47 -17.08 -15.47
CA LEU A 349 -2.49 -18.05 -15.85
C LEU A 349 -3.85 -17.60 -15.28
N PHE A 350 -4.89 -17.68 -16.10
CA PHE A 350 -6.25 -17.30 -15.74
C PHE A 350 -7.23 -18.39 -16.20
N ALA A 351 -7.91 -19.02 -15.27
CA ALA A 351 -8.94 -20.00 -15.52
C ALA A 351 -10.33 -19.36 -15.48
N PHE A 352 -11.06 -19.44 -16.58
CA PHE A 352 -12.44 -19.00 -16.72
C PHE A 352 -13.37 -20.16 -16.44
N GLY A 353 -14.00 -20.17 -15.27
CA GLY A 353 -14.97 -21.20 -14.88
C GLY A 353 -16.29 -21.03 -15.65
N ASP A 354 -16.89 -22.15 -16.04
CA ASP A 354 -18.16 -22.24 -16.80
C ASP A 354 -18.25 -21.26 -17.99
N THR A 355 -17.13 -21.13 -18.74
CA THR A 355 -16.99 -20.13 -19.80
C THR A 355 -16.57 -20.77 -21.11
N GLU A 356 -17.35 -20.52 -22.19
CA GLU A 356 -17.01 -20.97 -23.54
C GLU A 356 -15.82 -20.24 -24.11
N LEU A 357 -15.20 -20.83 -25.14
CA LEU A 357 -14.05 -20.27 -25.85
C LEU A 357 -14.29 -18.83 -26.36
N ARG A 358 -15.48 -18.57 -26.89
CA ARG A 358 -15.86 -17.26 -27.43
C ARG A 358 -15.89 -16.19 -26.33
N ASP A 359 -16.55 -16.51 -25.22
CA ASP A 359 -16.70 -15.58 -24.10
C ASP A 359 -15.38 -15.41 -23.35
N ALA A 360 -14.61 -16.49 -23.21
CA ALA A 360 -13.23 -16.42 -22.68
C ALA A 360 -12.32 -15.51 -23.55
N HIS A 361 -12.46 -15.54 -24.89
CA HIS A 361 -11.75 -14.60 -25.75
C HIS A 361 -12.13 -13.15 -25.50
N VAL A 362 -13.42 -12.86 -25.34
CA VAL A 362 -13.90 -11.50 -25.03
C VAL A 362 -13.37 -11.05 -23.68
N ALA A 363 -13.46 -11.90 -22.66
CA ALA A 363 -12.96 -11.59 -21.33
C ALA A 363 -11.44 -11.39 -21.32
N ALA A 364 -10.68 -12.29 -21.96
CA ALA A 364 -9.22 -12.19 -22.05
C ALA A 364 -8.77 -10.91 -22.78
N ARG A 365 -9.42 -10.54 -23.88
CA ARG A 365 -9.14 -9.27 -24.59
C ARG A 365 -9.42 -8.06 -23.70
N ARG A 366 -10.51 -8.10 -22.93
CA ARG A 366 -10.85 -7.02 -21.98
C ARG A 366 -9.78 -6.90 -20.90
N LEU A 367 -9.34 -8.01 -20.30
CA LEU A 367 -8.26 -8.02 -19.32
C LEU A 367 -6.94 -7.51 -19.93
N ALA A 368 -6.57 -7.96 -21.13
CA ALA A 368 -5.40 -7.46 -21.84
C ALA A 368 -5.48 -5.95 -22.11
N SER A 369 -6.65 -5.44 -22.49
CA SER A 369 -6.87 -4.01 -22.69
C SER A 369 -6.72 -3.23 -21.39
N VAL A 370 -7.26 -3.73 -20.27
CA VAL A 370 -7.08 -3.10 -18.95
C VAL A 370 -5.59 -3.06 -18.59
N LEU A 371 -4.86 -4.16 -18.72
CA LEU A 371 -3.42 -4.19 -18.47
C LEU A 371 -2.69 -3.16 -19.33
N LYS A 372 -2.95 -3.15 -20.65
CA LYS A 372 -2.31 -2.23 -21.59
C LYS A 372 -2.52 -0.76 -21.24
N HIS A 373 -3.72 -0.37 -20.85
CA HIS A 373 -4.07 1.04 -20.62
C HIS A 373 -3.88 1.50 -19.17
N THR A 374 -3.74 0.57 -18.23
CA THR A 374 -3.67 0.89 -16.81
C THR A 374 -2.27 0.72 -16.23
N MET A 375 -1.43 -0.15 -16.82
CA MET A 375 -0.06 -0.31 -16.36
C MET A 375 0.79 0.88 -16.76
N LEU A 376 1.49 1.44 -15.78
CA LEU A 376 2.40 2.55 -15.99
C LEU A 376 3.84 2.02 -16.01
N ARG A 377 4.56 2.34 -17.07
CA ARG A 377 6.02 2.24 -17.06
C ARG A 377 6.63 3.49 -16.43
N ALA A 378 7.68 3.29 -15.66
CA ALA A 378 8.53 4.37 -15.17
C ALA A 378 9.18 5.14 -16.35
N ASP A 379 9.41 4.46 -17.48
CA ASP A 379 10.02 5.01 -18.68
C ASP A 379 8.96 5.34 -19.76
N ARG A 380 8.69 6.63 -19.96
CA ARG A 380 7.73 7.13 -20.95
C ARG A 380 8.19 6.96 -22.40
N GLU A 381 9.48 6.68 -22.65
CA GLU A 381 10.06 6.56 -24.00
C GLU A 381 9.86 5.17 -24.61
N ARG A 382 9.48 4.17 -23.82
CA ARG A 382 9.23 2.82 -24.31
C ARG A 382 7.76 2.59 -24.67
N PRO A 383 7.45 1.78 -25.70
CA PRO A 383 6.08 1.47 -26.08
C PRO A 383 5.31 0.83 -24.91
N GLY A 384 4.02 1.16 -24.81
CA GLY A 384 3.15 0.66 -23.76
C GLY A 384 3.18 -0.87 -23.65
N ILE A 385 3.07 -1.39 -22.42
CA ILE A 385 3.06 -2.82 -22.16
C ILE A 385 1.83 -3.43 -22.84
N SER A 386 2.04 -4.34 -23.78
CA SER A 386 0.96 -5.05 -24.45
C SER A 386 1.09 -6.53 -24.11
N PRO A 387 0.18 -7.10 -23.29
CA PRO A 387 0.21 -8.53 -23.03
C PRO A 387 -0.23 -9.31 -24.26
N ALA A 388 0.54 -10.32 -24.63
CA ALA A 388 0.11 -11.34 -25.54
C ALA A 388 -0.71 -12.39 -24.77
N VAL A 389 -1.72 -12.97 -25.40
CA VAL A 389 -2.64 -13.92 -24.75
C VAL A 389 -2.75 -15.18 -25.61
N THR A 390 -2.44 -16.33 -25.00
CA THR A 390 -2.85 -17.65 -25.53
C THR A 390 -4.05 -18.15 -24.77
N LEU A 391 -4.96 -18.84 -25.45
CA LEU A 391 -6.20 -19.33 -24.85
C LEU A 391 -6.54 -20.73 -25.39
N ALA A 392 -6.98 -21.59 -24.49
CA ALA A 392 -7.44 -22.93 -24.80
C ALA A 392 -8.67 -23.30 -23.96
N THR A 393 -9.62 -24.00 -24.57
CA THR A 393 -10.75 -24.58 -23.88
C THR A 393 -10.49 -26.06 -23.58
N LEU A 394 -10.96 -26.54 -22.44
CA LEU A 394 -10.88 -27.95 -22.06
C LEU A 394 -11.60 -28.83 -23.07
N LYS A 395 -10.97 -29.89 -23.50
CA LYS A 395 -11.53 -30.92 -24.39
C LYS A 395 -11.78 -32.23 -23.60
N PRO A 396 -12.70 -33.07 -24.02
CA PRO A 396 -13.06 -34.31 -23.27
C PRO A 396 -11.90 -35.23 -22.90
N ALA A 397 -10.79 -35.21 -23.65
CA ALA A 397 -9.63 -36.06 -23.39
C ALA A 397 -8.44 -35.29 -22.77
N ASP A 398 -8.63 -34.04 -22.40
CA ASP A 398 -7.55 -33.24 -21.83
C ASP A 398 -7.27 -33.63 -20.36
N THR A 399 -5.99 -33.67 -20.05
CA THR A 399 -5.49 -33.62 -18.68
C THR A 399 -5.05 -32.18 -18.36
N MET A 400 -4.81 -31.87 -17.08
CA MET A 400 -4.24 -30.59 -16.68
C MET A 400 -2.96 -30.28 -17.47
N HIS A 401 -2.08 -31.26 -17.66
CA HIS A 401 -0.84 -31.10 -18.41
C HIS A 401 -1.06 -30.73 -19.88
N THR A 402 -1.98 -31.40 -20.57
CA THR A 402 -2.30 -31.10 -21.97
C THR A 402 -2.96 -29.75 -22.16
N LEU A 403 -3.82 -29.32 -21.20
CA LEU A 403 -4.43 -28.02 -21.23
C LEU A 403 -3.41 -26.89 -21.01
N LEU A 404 -2.52 -27.04 -20.02
CA LEU A 404 -1.42 -26.10 -19.77
C LEU A 404 -0.44 -26.01 -20.95
N ALA A 405 -0.08 -27.14 -21.58
CA ALA A 405 0.77 -27.16 -22.74
C ALA A 405 0.21 -26.39 -23.95
N ARG A 406 -1.13 -26.35 -24.11
CA ARG A 406 -1.78 -25.60 -25.21
C ARG A 406 -1.77 -24.09 -25.00
N VAL A 407 -1.62 -23.61 -23.78
CA VAL A 407 -1.49 -22.17 -23.46
C VAL A 407 -0.05 -21.75 -23.21
N ALA A 408 0.90 -22.68 -23.32
CA ALA A 408 2.32 -22.34 -23.21
C ALA A 408 2.74 -21.33 -24.30
N PRO A 409 3.66 -20.41 -24.00
CA PRO A 409 4.19 -19.49 -24.99
C PRO A 409 4.77 -20.28 -26.15
N ARG A 410 4.35 -19.99 -27.38
CA ARG A 410 5.02 -20.57 -28.55
C ARG A 410 6.39 -19.91 -28.66
N PRO A 411 7.49 -20.67 -28.82
CA PRO A 411 8.76 -20.06 -29.14
C PRO A 411 8.56 -19.24 -30.41
N VAL A 412 8.86 -17.94 -30.34
CA VAL A 412 8.91 -17.11 -31.55
C VAL A 412 9.98 -17.75 -32.42
N ALA A 413 9.57 -18.31 -33.54
CA ALA A 413 10.52 -18.82 -34.52
C ALA A 413 11.45 -17.66 -34.88
N ALA A 414 12.74 -17.80 -34.56
CA ALA A 414 13.73 -16.82 -34.95
C ALA A 414 13.65 -16.67 -36.47
N ALA A 415 13.24 -15.47 -36.90
CA ALA A 415 13.18 -15.09 -38.31
C ALA A 415 14.58 -14.74 -38.83
#